data_b379433906ee9709cf4519fa5c4a72c3
#
_entry.id   b379433906ee9709cf4519fa5c4a72c3
#
_cell.length_a   1.000
_cell.length_b   1.000
_cell.length_c   1.000
_cell.angle_alpha   90.00
_cell.angle_beta   90.00
_cell.angle_gamma   90.00
#
_symmetry.space_group_name_H-M   'P 1'
#
loop_
_entity.id
_entity.type
_entity.pdbx_description
1 polymer ?
#
loop_
_entity_poly.entity_id
_entity_poly.type
_entity_poly.pdbx_seq_one_letter_code
_entity_poly.pdbx_strand_id
1 'polypeptide(L)'
;MAASLTWNARVRVGSEVQEITVVGQTEQEARKAAGRVGPVISLERSKTSMLKAGMSRQERFIFLMRMSTMISSKFPVSEALRLMISSFKGKIREAARSALPQVEKGVPLGDALARDFKNFPGSVGLLIKSGSASGNTAKALKDAAEFERLIGEASKGAMFAILQAFAYMFVALGLLLVNQYKVVPDMFDSQIMKMAKEADFSFWKNIGLYFIWLQGGILVILLLLVAIATFGRRASPDKVDNFILKIPIMRDIVISQDNFIGLYRMSLLVDAGVPMNEVLLSCYESTRPGALREDFKRSYQALKRGEKWAKFMKTLHPTDRAALTLMPDNDELAKNLNIMAEQSKALYLERLKVVAPVLNIVSALMMSVAGFIILIVTTIPQLQLVSEIMG
;
A
#
# COMPACT_ATOMS: atom_id res chain seq x y z
N MET A 1 1.81 16.90 18.25
CA MET A 1 1.39 15.86 19.23
C MET A 1 2.56 14.91 19.41
N ALA A 2 3.07 14.72 20.62
CA ALA A 2 4.21 13.84 20.89
C ALA A 2 3.80 12.39 20.63
N ALA A 3 4.68 11.64 19.95
CA ALA A 3 4.44 10.23 19.61
C ALA A 3 4.35 9.40 20.91
N SER A 4 3.24 8.72 21.11
CA SER A 4 3.07 7.77 22.22
C SER A 4 4.02 6.58 22.01
N LEU A 5 4.87 6.31 23.00
CA LEU A 5 5.81 5.20 23.01
C LEU A 5 5.14 3.95 23.61
N THR A 6 5.43 2.80 23.06
CA THR A 6 4.98 1.50 23.60
C THR A 6 6.06 0.89 24.49
N TRP A 7 5.64 0.34 25.62
CA TRP A 7 6.50 -0.29 26.62
C TRP A 7 5.99 -1.70 26.92
N ASN A 8 6.90 -2.65 27.01
CA ASN A 8 6.61 -4.01 27.46
C ASN A 8 6.89 -4.10 28.95
N ALA A 9 5.83 -4.35 29.71
CA ALA A 9 5.89 -4.49 31.15
C ALA A 9 5.63 -5.94 31.55
N ARG A 10 6.48 -6.49 32.39
CA ARG A 10 6.19 -7.75 33.11
C ARG A 10 5.58 -7.40 34.45
N VAL A 11 4.35 -7.81 34.65
CA VAL A 11 3.61 -7.58 35.88
C VAL A 11 3.26 -8.90 36.54
N ARG A 12 3.22 -8.91 37.87
CA ARG A 12 2.78 -10.07 38.62
C ARG A 12 1.28 -9.97 38.86
N VAL A 13 0.53 -10.95 38.40
CA VAL A 13 -0.91 -11.08 38.65
C VAL A 13 -1.13 -12.38 39.42
N GLY A 14 -1.31 -12.28 40.74
CA GLY A 14 -1.33 -13.45 41.63
C GLY A 14 0.04 -14.15 41.68
N SER A 15 0.09 -15.43 41.36
CA SER A 15 1.33 -16.24 41.32
C SER A 15 2.02 -16.25 39.95
N GLU A 16 1.39 -15.72 38.89
CA GLU A 16 1.92 -15.74 37.53
C GLU A 16 2.50 -14.38 37.11
N VAL A 17 3.53 -14.44 36.27
CA VAL A 17 4.13 -13.27 35.63
C VAL A 17 3.53 -13.13 34.23
N GLN A 18 2.80 -12.04 33.98
CA GLN A 18 2.23 -11.75 32.68
C GLN A 18 2.98 -10.60 31.99
N GLU A 19 3.17 -10.73 30.71
CA GLU A 19 3.76 -9.69 29.87
C GLU A 19 2.65 -8.87 29.21
N ILE A 20 2.58 -7.58 29.57
CA ILE A 20 1.59 -6.64 29.04
C ILE A 20 2.27 -5.52 28.28
N THR A 21 1.61 -5.02 27.25
CA THR A 21 2.07 -3.86 26.50
C THR A 21 1.29 -2.63 26.94
N VAL A 22 1.96 -1.60 27.42
CA VAL A 22 1.37 -0.34 27.86
C VAL A 22 1.88 0.81 26.99
N VAL A 23 1.06 1.84 26.84
CA VAL A 23 1.39 3.04 26.07
C VAL A 23 1.63 4.19 27.04
N GLY A 24 2.75 4.89 26.89
CA GLY A 24 3.10 6.07 27.68
C GLY A 24 4.13 6.92 26.97
N GLN A 25 4.09 8.23 27.17
CA GLN A 25 5.10 9.14 26.59
C GLN A 25 6.42 9.08 27.37
N THR A 26 6.34 8.72 28.64
CA THR A 26 7.48 8.58 29.55
C THR A 26 7.48 7.20 30.22
N GLU A 27 8.65 6.77 30.72
CA GLU A 27 8.79 5.55 31.49
C GLU A 27 7.88 5.55 32.74
N GLN A 28 7.74 6.70 33.38
CA GLN A 28 6.91 6.86 34.58
C GLN A 28 5.42 6.67 34.26
N GLU A 29 4.94 7.21 33.13
CA GLU A 29 3.56 6.98 32.68
C GLU A 29 3.30 5.53 32.33
N ALA A 30 4.21 4.89 31.63
CA ALA A 30 4.13 3.48 31.27
C ALA A 30 4.14 2.58 32.54
N ARG A 31 4.99 2.93 33.52
CA ARG A 31 5.05 2.21 34.80
C ARG A 31 3.78 2.39 35.64
N LYS A 32 3.18 3.59 35.62
CA LYS A 32 1.91 3.88 36.27
C LYS A 32 0.73 3.16 35.61
N ALA A 33 0.76 3.07 34.27
CA ALA A 33 -0.23 2.32 33.51
C ALA A 33 -0.12 0.80 33.74
N ALA A 34 1.08 0.25 33.77
CA ALA A 34 1.33 -1.16 34.06
C ALA A 34 0.98 -1.50 35.53
N GLY A 35 1.27 -0.60 36.46
CA GLY A 35 0.97 -0.75 37.88
C GLY A 35 -0.53 -0.88 38.24
N ARG A 36 -1.41 -0.50 37.31
CA ARG A 36 -2.87 -0.71 37.47
C ARG A 36 -3.28 -2.18 37.31
N VAL A 37 -2.46 -2.98 36.66
CA VAL A 37 -2.72 -4.41 36.41
C VAL A 37 -2.07 -5.29 37.48
N GLY A 38 -0.90 -4.87 37.99
CA GLY A 38 -0.17 -5.60 39.02
C GLY A 38 1.23 -4.99 39.28
N PRO A 39 1.95 -5.47 40.31
CA PRO A 39 3.31 -5.02 40.58
C PRO A 39 4.23 -5.23 39.37
N VAL A 40 4.90 -4.16 38.93
CA VAL A 40 5.77 -4.15 37.76
C VAL A 40 7.12 -4.74 38.14
N ILE A 41 7.50 -5.86 37.52
CA ILE A 41 8.76 -6.55 37.73
C ILE A 41 9.85 -5.97 36.84
N SER A 42 9.56 -5.78 35.56
CA SER A 42 10.45 -5.13 34.62
C SER A 42 9.64 -4.28 33.62
N LEU A 43 10.21 -3.16 33.22
CA LEU A 43 9.66 -2.28 32.19
C LEU A 43 10.78 -2.01 31.19
N GLU A 44 10.58 -2.47 29.97
CA GLU A 44 11.51 -2.22 28.90
C GLU A 44 10.81 -1.37 27.85
N ARG A 45 11.51 -0.31 27.40
CA ARG A 45 11.06 0.41 26.21
C ARG A 45 11.02 -0.60 25.08
N SER A 46 9.81 -0.86 24.55
CA SER A 46 9.70 -1.65 23.34
C SER A 46 10.60 -0.97 22.33
N LYS A 47 11.83 -1.48 22.14
CA LYS A 47 12.59 -1.21 20.94
C LYS A 47 11.61 -1.59 19.87
N THR A 48 11.13 -0.61 19.08
CA THR A 48 10.16 -0.77 18.04
C THR A 48 10.46 -2.11 17.37
N SER A 49 9.92 -3.18 17.90
CA SER A 49 9.82 -4.41 17.18
C SER A 49 9.09 -3.91 15.95
N MET A 50 9.75 -3.94 14.77
CA MET A 50 9.07 -3.81 13.50
C MET A 50 7.77 -4.54 13.72
N LEU A 51 6.68 -3.78 13.83
CA LEU A 51 5.36 -4.20 14.22
C LEU A 51 5.21 -5.64 13.78
N LYS A 52 4.93 -6.58 14.67
CA LYS A 52 4.54 -7.93 14.25
C LYS A 52 3.37 -7.68 13.32
N ALA A 53 3.69 -7.47 12.04
CA ALA A 53 2.74 -7.02 11.05
C ALA A 53 1.63 -8.04 11.07
N GLY A 54 0.38 -7.63 11.13
CA GLY A 54 -0.76 -8.54 11.06
C GLY A 54 -0.66 -9.43 9.81
N MET A 55 -1.63 -10.27 9.56
CA MET A 55 -1.70 -11.08 8.34
C MET A 55 -1.60 -10.18 7.10
N SER A 56 -0.84 -10.62 6.12
CA SER A 56 -0.86 -10.03 4.77
C SER A 56 -2.24 -10.22 4.13
N ARG A 57 -2.56 -9.46 3.08
CA ARG A 57 -3.83 -9.62 2.35
C ARG A 57 -4.01 -11.04 1.82
N GLN A 58 -2.94 -11.66 1.34
CA GLN A 58 -2.98 -13.02 0.83
C GLN A 58 -3.24 -14.04 1.96
N GLU A 59 -2.63 -13.87 3.12
CA GLU A 59 -2.90 -14.72 4.29
C GLU A 59 -4.33 -14.55 4.78
N ARG A 60 -4.88 -13.30 4.82
CA ARG A 60 -6.30 -13.04 5.14
C ARG A 60 -7.24 -13.69 4.14
N PHE A 61 -6.97 -13.53 2.84
CA PHE A 61 -7.74 -14.20 1.79
C PHE A 61 -7.81 -15.70 2.01
N ILE A 62 -6.65 -16.36 2.26
CA ILE A 62 -6.59 -17.81 2.51
C ILE A 62 -7.40 -18.17 3.75
N PHE A 63 -7.21 -17.46 4.85
CA PHE A 63 -7.94 -17.69 6.09
C PHE A 63 -9.45 -17.60 5.90
N LEU A 64 -9.92 -16.49 5.34
CA LEU A 64 -11.34 -16.19 5.16
C LEU A 64 -11.99 -17.17 4.18
N MET A 65 -11.33 -17.49 3.07
CA MET A 65 -11.83 -18.42 2.07
C MET A 65 -11.96 -19.85 2.64
N ARG A 66 -10.93 -20.32 3.38
CA ARG A 66 -10.98 -21.65 4.01
C ARG A 66 -12.08 -21.74 5.07
N MET A 67 -12.18 -20.73 5.93
CA MET A 67 -13.25 -20.66 6.92
C MET A 67 -14.63 -20.63 6.26
N SER A 68 -14.82 -19.82 5.20
CA SER A 68 -16.08 -19.78 4.43
C SER A 68 -16.44 -21.16 3.87
N THR A 69 -15.50 -21.84 3.23
CA THR A 69 -15.73 -23.18 2.65
C THR A 69 -16.15 -24.20 3.71
N MET A 70 -15.47 -24.24 4.85
CA MET A 70 -15.80 -25.17 5.94
C MET A 70 -17.17 -24.88 6.54
N ILE A 71 -17.49 -23.60 6.79
CA ILE A 71 -18.80 -23.22 7.34
C ILE A 71 -19.92 -23.46 6.33
N SER A 72 -19.71 -23.21 5.03
CA SER A 72 -20.66 -23.55 3.97
C SER A 72 -20.96 -25.05 3.92
N SER A 73 -19.96 -25.88 4.23
CA SER A 73 -20.12 -27.34 4.34
C SER A 73 -20.69 -27.79 5.70
N LYS A 74 -21.25 -26.86 6.50
CA LYS A 74 -21.83 -27.10 7.83
C LYS A 74 -20.83 -27.63 8.87
N PHE A 75 -19.54 -27.37 8.66
CA PHE A 75 -18.50 -27.74 9.63
C PHE A 75 -18.63 -26.85 10.88
N PRO A 76 -18.58 -27.41 12.10
CA PRO A 76 -18.60 -26.58 13.32
C PRO A 76 -17.48 -25.54 13.32
N VAL A 77 -17.77 -24.30 13.70
CA VAL A 77 -16.80 -23.19 13.65
C VAL A 77 -15.56 -23.47 14.50
N SER A 78 -15.73 -24.05 15.70
CA SER A 78 -14.61 -24.42 16.57
C SER A 78 -13.71 -25.48 15.95
N GLU A 79 -14.29 -26.49 15.30
CA GLU A 79 -13.57 -27.53 14.58
C GLU A 79 -12.80 -26.97 13.38
N ALA A 80 -13.46 -26.06 12.62
CA ALA A 80 -12.81 -25.38 11.51
C ALA A 80 -11.58 -24.58 11.98
N LEU A 81 -11.68 -23.86 13.10
CA LEU A 81 -10.54 -23.14 13.70
C LEU A 81 -9.45 -24.09 14.19
N ARG A 82 -9.80 -25.23 14.81
CA ARG A 82 -8.82 -26.26 15.22
C ARG A 82 -8.08 -26.83 14.02
N LEU A 83 -8.79 -27.09 12.90
CA LEU A 83 -8.17 -27.55 11.67
C LEU A 83 -7.23 -26.50 11.08
N MET A 84 -7.61 -25.21 11.13
CA MET A 84 -6.71 -24.12 10.71
C MET A 84 -5.45 -24.06 11.58
N ILE A 85 -5.56 -24.27 12.89
CA ILE A 85 -4.40 -24.33 13.81
C ILE A 85 -3.46 -25.48 13.50
N SER A 86 -3.97 -26.65 13.15
CA SER A 86 -3.15 -27.83 12.84
C SER A 86 -2.52 -27.75 11.45
N SER A 87 -3.26 -27.25 10.45
CA SER A 87 -2.86 -27.29 9.05
C SER A 87 -1.98 -26.12 8.61
N PHE A 88 -2.06 -24.96 9.28
CA PHE A 88 -1.30 -23.75 8.90
C PHE A 88 -0.21 -23.41 9.91
N LYS A 89 0.77 -22.60 9.46
CA LYS A 89 1.84 -22.02 10.28
C LYS A 89 1.75 -20.49 10.29
N GLY A 90 2.55 -19.85 11.14
CA GLY A 90 2.66 -18.39 11.16
C GLY A 90 1.37 -17.68 11.59
N LYS A 91 1.06 -16.56 10.94
CA LYS A 91 0.00 -15.65 11.34
C LYS A 91 -1.42 -16.21 11.16
N ILE A 92 -1.64 -17.08 10.19
CA ILE A 92 -2.92 -17.79 10.00
C ILE A 92 -3.22 -18.64 11.24
N ARG A 93 -2.21 -19.39 11.72
CA ARG A 93 -2.33 -20.19 12.96
C ARG A 93 -2.58 -19.29 14.18
N GLU A 94 -1.85 -18.16 14.28
CA GLU A 94 -2.01 -17.22 15.40
C GLU A 94 -3.43 -16.64 15.44
N ALA A 95 -3.97 -16.22 14.30
CA ALA A 95 -5.32 -15.68 14.21
C ALA A 95 -6.39 -16.72 14.58
N ALA A 96 -6.27 -17.96 14.07
CA ALA A 96 -7.17 -19.05 14.45
C ALA A 96 -7.07 -19.37 15.96
N ARG A 97 -5.84 -19.38 16.52
CA ARG A 97 -5.61 -19.62 17.94
C ARG A 97 -6.18 -18.52 18.83
N SER A 98 -6.18 -17.25 18.38
CA SER A 98 -6.73 -16.14 19.14
C SER A 98 -8.28 -16.15 19.11
N ALA A 99 -8.88 -16.60 18.02
CA ALA A 99 -10.34 -16.68 17.86
C ALA A 99 -10.97 -17.88 18.58
N LEU A 100 -10.28 -19.03 18.61
CA LEU A 100 -10.82 -20.29 19.13
C LEU A 100 -11.37 -20.20 20.58
N PRO A 101 -10.65 -19.66 21.57
CA PRO A 101 -11.16 -19.60 22.96
C PRO A 101 -12.42 -18.73 23.08
N GLN A 102 -12.59 -17.73 22.22
CA GLN A 102 -13.76 -16.87 22.19
C GLN A 102 -14.97 -17.61 21.64
N VAL A 103 -14.78 -18.33 20.53
CA VAL A 103 -15.82 -19.14 19.89
C VAL A 103 -16.27 -20.30 20.81
N GLU A 104 -15.34 -20.95 21.52
CA GLU A 104 -15.65 -21.99 22.51
C GLU A 104 -16.44 -21.46 23.73
N LYS A 105 -16.32 -20.17 24.05
CA LYS A 105 -17.14 -19.45 25.04
C LYS A 105 -18.49 -18.99 24.49
N GLY A 106 -18.84 -19.38 23.24
CA GLY A 106 -20.09 -19.00 22.61
C GLY A 106 -20.10 -17.63 21.94
N VAL A 107 -18.93 -16.94 21.81
CA VAL A 107 -18.85 -15.68 21.06
C VAL A 107 -18.98 -16.00 19.57
N PRO A 108 -19.87 -15.31 18.82
CA PRO A 108 -19.98 -15.49 17.38
C PRO A 108 -18.63 -15.24 16.67
N LEU A 109 -18.34 -16.03 15.63
CA LEU A 109 -17.07 -15.91 14.89
C LEU A 109 -16.79 -14.48 14.40
N GLY A 110 -17.83 -13.79 13.91
CA GLY A 110 -17.71 -12.41 13.44
C GLY A 110 -17.22 -11.46 14.52
N ASP A 111 -17.76 -11.59 15.75
CA ASP A 111 -17.30 -10.78 16.88
C ASP A 111 -15.89 -11.14 17.34
N ALA A 112 -15.54 -12.43 17.33
CA ALA A 112 -14.20 -12.89 17.68
C ALA A 112 -13.14 -12.35 16.71
N LEU A 113 -13.41 -12.38 15.39
CA LEU A 113 -12.52 -11.85 14.37
C LEU A 113 -12.50 -10.31 14.36
N ALA A 114 -13.63 -9.65 14.61
CA ALA A 114 -13.71 -8.19 14.67
C ALA A 114 -12.88 -7.58 15.81
N ARG A 115 -12.61 -8.33 16.89
CA ARG A 115 -11.74 -7.90 17.99
C ARG A 115 -10.25 -7.96 17.66
N ASP A 116 -9.86 -8.78 16.68
CA ASP A 116 -8.46 -8.90 16.24
C ASP A 116 -8.15 -7.89 15.13
N PHE A 117 -8.17 -6.59 15.46
CA PHE A 117 -7.89 -5.49 14.53
C PHE A 117 -6.52 -5.59 13.84
N LYS A 118 -5.59 -6.32 14.43
CA LYS A 118 -4.26 -6.53 13.88
C LYS A 118 -4.31 -7.40 12.63
N ASN A 119 -5.09 -8.46 12.67
CA ASN A 119 -5.22 -9.42 11.58
C ASN A 119 -6.39 -9.10 10.66
N PHE A 120 -7.49 -8.55 11.19
CA PHE A 120 -8.70 -8.18 10.46
C PHE A 120 -8.95 -6.68 10.60
N PRO A 121 -8.67 -5.87 9.57
CA PRO A 121 -9.00 -4.43 9.57
C PRO A 121 -10.47 -4.20 9.90
N GLY A 122 -10.78 -3.08 10.54
CA GLY A 122 -12.10 -2.81 11.09
C GLY A 122 -13.27 -3.02 10.12
N SER A 123 -13.10 -2.68 8.83
CA SER A 123 -14.13 -2.92 7.80
C SER A 123 -14.36 -4.40 7.50
N VAL A 124 -13.28 -5.21 7.49
CA VAL A 124 -13.39 -6.67 7.28
C VAL A 124 -14.05 -7.30 8.51
N GLY A 125 -13.62 -6.90 9.71
CA GLY A 125 -14.24 -7.34 10.95
C GLY A 125 -15.73 -6.99 11.03
N LEU A 126 -16.10 -5.76 10.66
CA LEU A 126 -17.49 -5.31 10.66
C LEU A 126 -18.35 -6.10 9.66
N LEU A 127 -17.84 -6.35 8.44
CA LEU A 127 -18.53 -7.16 7.43
C LEU A 127 -18.83 -8.58 7.93
N ILE A 128 -17.83 -9.24 8.53
CA ILE A 128 -18.00 -10.60 9.05
C ILE A 128 -18.97 -10.60 10.24
N LYS A 129 -18.85 -9.61 11.12
CA LYS A 129 -19.75 -9.45 12.28
C LYS A 129 -21.20 -9.30 11.83
N SER A 130 -21.49 -8.41 10.89
CA SER A 130 -22.84 -8.15 10.38
C SER A 130 -23.41 -9.38 9.65
N GLY A 131 -22.61 -10.03 8.81
CA GLY A 131 -23.02 -11.26 8.15
C GLY A 131 -23.24 -12.43 9.12
N SER A 132 -22.50 -12.49 10.23
CA SER A 132 -22.74 -13.47 11.30
C SER A 132 -24.05 -13.18 12.05
N ALA A 133 -24.34 -11.92 12.31
CA ALA A 133 -25.60 -11.52 12.98
C ALA A 133 -26.83 -11.78 12.12
N SER A 134 -26.72 -11.67 10.78
CA SER A 134 -27.79 -12.00 9.82
C SER A 134 -27.88 -13.49 9.48
N GLY A 135 -27.08 -14.36 10.09
CA GLY A 135 -27.05 -15.81 9.80
C GLY A 135 -26.27 -16.20 8.55
N ASN A 136 -25.68 -15.26 7.81
CA ASN A 136 -24.96 -15.47 6.56
C ASN A 136 -23.42 -15.43 6.71
N THR A 137 -22.90 -16.01 7.80
CA THR A 137 -21.46 -15.99 8.13
C THR A 137 -20.58 -16.49 6.99
N ALA A 138 -20.98 -17.58 6.30
CA ALA A 138 -20.20 -18.14 5.21
C ALA A 138 -20.09 -17.18 4.01
N LYS A 139 -21.22 -16.53 3.63
CA LYS A 139 -21.23 -15.50 2.58
C LYS A 139 -20.34 -14.32 2.96
N ALA A 140 -20.50 -13.78 4.17
CA ALA A 140 -19.70 -12.64 4.63
C ALA A 140 -18.18 -12.92 4.65
N LEU A 141 -17.77 -14.12 5.02
CA LEU A 141 -16.38 -14.56 4.95
C LEU A 141 -15.88 -14.65 3.51
N LYS A 142 -16.71 -15.17 2.59
CA LYS A 142 -16.41 -15.24 1.16
C LYS A 142 -16.26 -13.85 0.56
N ASP A 143 -17.20 -12.95 0.84
CA ASP A 143 -17.20 -11.57 0.33
C ASP A 143 -15.98 -10.79 0.87
N ALA A 144 -15.64 -10.99 2.14
CA ALA A 144 -14.44 -10.42 2.74
C ALA A 144 -13.14 -10.98 2.11
N ALA A 145 -13.12 -12.28 1.79
CA ALA A 145 -12.00 -12.91 1.07
C ALA A 145 -11.85 -12.33 -0.33
N GLU A 146 -12.94 -12.22 -1.07
CA GLU A 146 -12.96 -11.68 -2.43
C GLU A 146 -12.51 -10.22 -2.45
N PHE A 147 -12.95 -9.42 -1.47
CA PHE A 147 -12.47 -8.05 -1.28
C PHE A 147 -10.95 -7.97 -1.12
N GLU A 148 -10.35 -8.81 -0.27
CA GLU A 148 -8.90 -8.85 -0.08
C GLU A 148 -8.17 -9.29 -1.37
N ARG A 149 -8.74 -10.23 -2.13
CA ARG A 149 -8.21 -10.70 -3.41
C ARG A 149 -8.19 -9.58 -4.46
N LEU A 150 -9.35 -8.94 -4.68
CA LEU A 150 -9.50 -7.89 -5.68
C LEU A 150 -8.55 -6.71 -5.45
N ILE A 151 -8.41 -6.27 -4.18
CA ILE A 151 -7.47 -5.22 -3.83
C ILE A 151 -6.01 -5.69 -4.03
N GLY A 152 -5.72 -6.95 -3.70
CA GLY A 152 -4.40 -7.54 -3.88
C GLY A 152 -3.97 -7.56 -5.35
N GLU A 153 -4.86 -8.01 -6.23
CA GLU A 153 -4.63 -8.08 -7.68
C GLU A 153 -4.44 -6.70 -8.31
N ALA A 154 -5.31 -5.75 -7.96
CA ALA A 154 -5.23 -4.38 -8.46
C ALA A 154 -3.88 -3.70 -8.12
N SER A 155 -3.25 -4.05 -7.00
CA SER A 155 -2.00 -3.43 -6.56
C SER A 155 -0.74 -4.08 -7.14
N LYS A 156 -0.78 -5.35 -7.56
CA LYS A 156 0.42 -6.12 -7.99
C LYS A 156 0.93 -5.72 -9.37
N GLY A 157 0.04 -5.52 -10.35
CA GLY A 157 0.43 -5.27 -11.74
C GLY A 157 1.25 -3.98 -11.93
N ALA A 158 0.88 -2.92 -11.24
CA ALA A 158 1.58 -1.64 -11.30
C ALA A 158 3.01 -1.71 -10.71
N MET A 159 3.18 -2.43 -9.61
CA MET A 159 4.46 -2.52 -8.91
C MET A 159 5.53 -3.20 -9.76
N PHE A 160 5.18 -4.25 -10.48
CA PHE A 160 6.12 -4.97 -11.33
C PHE A 160 6.63 -4.10 -12.50
N ALA A 161 5.73 -3.39 -13.19
CA ALA A 161 6.09 -2.51 -14.30
C ALA A 161 6.98 -1.34 -13.84
N ILE A 162 6.71 -0.75 -12.69
CA ILE A 162 7.53 0.30 -12.08
C ILE A 162 8.93 -0.25 -11.76
N LEU A 163 9.00 -1.41 -11.11
CA LEU A 163 10.29 -2.04 -10.76
C LEU A 163 11.13 -2.34 -12.01
N GLN A 164 10.53 -2.85 -13.08
CA GLN A 164 11.18 -3.13 -14.35
C GLN A 164 11.76 -1.85 -14.99
N ALA A 165 10.98 -0.76 -15.03
CA ALA A 165 11.44 0.52 -15.58
C ALA A 165 12.65 1.07 -14.79
N PHE A 166 12.60 1.02 -13.46
CA PHE A 166 13.74 1.43 -12.62
C PHE A 166 14.96 0.54 -12.86
N ALA A 167 14.80 -0.77 -13.02
CA ALA A 167 15.92 -1.66 -13.34
C ALA A 167 16.63 -1.24 -14.64
N TYR A 168 15.89 -0.91 -15.69
CA TYR A 168 16.46 -0.41 -16.94
C TYR A 168 17.18 0.94 -16.77
N MET A 169 16.62 1.86 -15.99
CA MET A 169 17.27 3.14 -15.69
C MET A 169 18.59 2.95 -14.92
N PHE A 170 18.62 2.03 -13.95
CA PHE A 170 19.84 1.69 -13.22
C PHE A 170 20.91 1.06 -14.14
N VAL A 171 20.50 0.17 -15.04
CA VAL A 171 21.41 -0.43 -16.02
C VAL A 171 21.99 0.65 -16.95
N ALA A 172 21.15 1.56 -17.46
CA ALA A 172 21.60 2.66 -18.32
C ALA A 172 22.63 3.56 -17.61
N LEU A 173 22.35 3.95 -16.37
CA LEU A 173 23.27 4.75 -15.57
C LEU A 173 24.57 3.97 -15.26
N GLY A 174 24.45 2.69 -14.91
CA GLY A 174 25.61 1.82 -14.66
C GLY A 174 26.54 1.70 -15.87
N LEU A 175 25.98 1.54 -17.07
CA LEU A 175 26.77 1.50 -18.32
C LEU A 175 27.51 2.82 -18.54
N LEU A 176 26.88 3.97 -18.35
CA LEU A 176 27.54 5.27 -18.45
C LEU A 176 28.66 5.44 -17.43
N LEU A 177 28.44 5.01 -16.18
CA LEU A 177 29.47 5.07 -15.12
C LEU A 177 30.67 4.19 -15.48
N VAL A 178 30.43 2.95 -15.90
CA VAL A 178 31.53 2.05 -16.35
C VAL A 178 32.29 2.63 -17.52
N ASN A 179 31.58 3.18 -18.51
CA ASN A 179 32.20 3.83 -19.63
C ASN A 179 33.10 5.02 -19.22
N GLN A 180 32.56 5.91 -18.39
CA GLN A 180 33.21 7.14 -17.99
C GLN A 180 34.43 6.92 -17.08
N TYR A 181 34.33 5.98 -16.12
CA TYR A 181 35.37 5.80 -15.10
C TYR A 181 36.34 4.65 -15.41
N LYS A 182 36.04 3.79 -16.38
CA LYS A 182 36.91 2.69 -16.76
C LYS A 182 37.30 2.75 -18.22
N VAL A 183 36.33 2.74 -19.16
CA VAL A 183 36.63 2.65 -20.60
C VAL A 183 37.30 3.91 -21.11
N VAL A 184 36.78 5.08 -20.76
CA VAL A 184 37.35 6.38 -21.22
C VAL A 184 38.77 6.59 -20.71
N PRO A 185 39.12 6.44 -19.45
CA PRO A 185 40.50 6.56 -18.97
C PRO A 185 41.44 5.54 -19.65
N ASP A 186 41.05 4.25 -19.70
CA ASP A 186 41.86 3.21 -20.32
C ASP A 186 42.14 3.52 -21.79
N MET A 187 41.17 4.08 -22.52
CA MET A 187 41.32 4.50 -23.92
C MET A 187 42.32 5.66 -24.05
N PHE A 188 42.20 6.71 -23.21
CA PHE A 188 43.08 7.87 -23.26
C PHE A 188 44.51 7.56 -22.76
N ASP A 189 44.67 6.57 -21.89
CA ASP A 189 46.01 6.09 -21.47
C ASP A 189 46.67 5.17 -22.44
N SER A 190 45.98 4.74 -23.51
CA SER A 190 46.56 3.90 -24.56
C SER A 190 47.71 4.57 -25.27
N GLN A 191 48.73 3.78 -25.71
CA GLN A 191 49.91 4.28 -26.43
C GLN A 191 49.53 5.03 -27.72
N ILE A 192 48.49 4.59 -28.38
CA ILE A 192 48.01 5.17 -29.65
C ILE A 192 47.48 6.60 -29.38
N MET A 193 46.72 6.81 -28.33
CA MET A 193 46.15 8.11 -28.00
C MET A 193 47.21 9.12 -27.48
N LYS A 194 48.29 8.63 -26.89
CA LYS A 194 49.43 9.46 -26.44
C LYS A 194 50.29 9.96 -27.60
N MET A 195 50.14 9.42 -28.82
CA MET A 195 50.80 9.90 -30.04
C MET A 195 50.11 11.16 -30.59
N ALA A 196 48.84 11.38 -30.32
CA ALA A 196 48.12 12.59 -30.73
C ALA A 196 48.44 13.75 -29.75
N LYS A 197 49.53 14.46 -30.02
CA LYS A 197 50.06 15.52 -29.12
C LYS A 197 49.24 16.82 -29.07
N GLU A 198 48.35 17.08 -30.04
CA GLU A 198 47.66 18.37 -30.20
C GLU A 198 46.12 18.29 -30.08
N ALA A 199 45.54 17.11 -30.05
CA ALA A 199 44.07 16.98 -29.97
C ALA A 199 43.52 17.22 -28.58
N ASP A 200 42.63 18.22 -28.43
CA ASP A 200 41.93 18.49 -27.20
C ASP A 200 40.68 17.59 -27.06
N PHE A 201 40.77 16.54 -26.27
CA PHE A 201 39.69 15.60 -26.00
C PHE A 201 38.87 15.95 -24.74
N SER A 202 39.12 17.09 -24.12
CA SER A 202 38.45 17.51 -22.88
C SER A 202 36.95 17.62 -23.06
N PHE A 203 36.49 18.08 -24.22
CA PHE A 203 35.06 18.14 -24.57
C PHE A 203 34.38 16.78 -24.50
N TRP A 204 34.96 15.75 -25.13
CA TRP A 204 34.41 14.41 -25.17
C TRP A 204 34.39 13.75 -23.79
N LYS A 205 35.41 13.96 -22.98
CA LYS A 205 35.48 13.49 -21.60
C LYS A 205 34.39 14.11 -20.73
N ASN A 206 34.13 15.40 -20.91
CA ASN A 206 33.14 16.12 -20.09
C ASN A 206 31.71 15.82 -20.51
N ILE A 207 31.43 15.55 -21.78
CA ILE A 207 30.08 15.26 -22.25
C ILE A 207 29.48 14.03 -21.56
N GLY A 208 30.27 12.99 -21.33
CA GLY A 208 29.85 11.81 -20.57
C GLY A 208 29.44 12.13 -19.13
N LEU A 209 30.20 13.03 -18.46
CA LEU A 209 29.88 13.47 -17.11
C LEU A 209 28.55 14.25 -17.05
N TYR A 210 28.30 15.14 -18.01
CA TYR A 210 27.02 15.87 -18.07
C TYR A 210 25.82 14.92 -18.18
N PHE A 211 25.91 13.89 -19.01
CA PHE A 211 24.85 12.92 -19.17
C PHE A 211 24.67 12.00 -17.94
N ILE A 212 25.74 11.67 -17.23
CA ILE A 212 25.65 10.96 -15.94
C ILE A 212 24.88 11.80 -14.92
N TRP A 213 25.20 13.10 -14.80
CA TRP A 213 24.47 13.99 -13.91
C TRP A 213 23.01 14.18 -14.30
N LEU A 214 22.74 14.32 -15.60
CA LEU A 214 21.37 14.45 -16.13
C LEU A 214 20.55 13.19 -15.86
N GLN A 215 21.04 12.00 -16.23
CA GLN A 215 20.33 10.75 -16.00
C GLN A 215 20.23 10.39 -14.52
N GLY A 216 21.29 10.62 -13.75
CA GLY A 216 21.30 10.44 -12.30
C GLY A 216 20.28 11.36 -11.63
N GLY A 217 20.20 12.63 -12.04
CA GLY A 217 19.21 13.58 -11.55
C GLY A 217 17.78 13.15 -11.83
N ILE A 218 17.48 12.70 -13.05
CA ILE A 218 16.16 12.16 -13.43
C ILE A 218 15.81 10.94 -12.56
N LEU A 219 16.74 10.00 -12.40
CA LEU A 219 16.53 8.81 -11.58
C LEU A 219 16.25 9.17 -10.11
N VAL A 220 17.03 10.09 -9.54
CA VAL A 220 16.83 10.55 -8.15
C VAL A 220 15.48 11.24 -8.00
N ILE A 221 15.06 12.09 -8.93
CA ILE A 221 13.75 12.75 -8.90
C ILE A 221 12.63 11.71 -8.93
N LEU A 222 12.70 10.71 -9.82
CA LEU A 222 11.71 9.65 -9.90
C LEU A 222 11.68 8.78 -8.63
N LEU A 223 12.84 8.43 -8.06
CA LEU A 223 12.92 7.70 -6.79
C LEU A 223 12.32 8.51 -5.65
N LEU A 224 12.58 9.83 -5.57
CA LEU A 224 11.99 10.70 -4.58
C LEU A 224 10.47 10.78 -4.73
N LEU A 225 9.93 10.88 -5.95
CA LEU A 225 8.49 10.86 -6.18
C LEU A 225 7.86 9.55 -5.70
N VAL A 226 8.46 8.40 -5.99
CA VAL A 226 8.00 7.09 -5.50
C VAL A 226 8.12 7.01 -3.97
N ALA A 227 9.21 7.49 -3.39
CA ALA A 227 9.41 7.52 -1.95
C ALA A 227 8.38 8.41 -1.24
N ILE A 228 8.09 9.60 -1.78
CA ILE A 228 7.05 10.50 -1.28
C ILE A 228 5.68 9.82 -1.37
N ALA A 229 5.37 9.18 -2.50
CA ALA A 229 4.09 8.49 -2.69
C ALA A 229 3.90 7.29 -1.74
N THR A 230 4.98 6.61 -1.34
CA THR A 230 4.91 5.40 -0.51
C THR A 230 5.13 5.67 0.98
N PHE A 231 6.18 6.41 1.32
CA PHE A 231 6.59 6.67 2.71
C PHE A 231 6.10 8.02 3.22
N GLY A 232 6.05 9.04 2.39
CA GLY A 232 5.64 10.39 2.77
C GLY A 232 4.20 10.44 3.30
N ARG A 233 3.31 9.59 2.75
CA ARG A 233 1.94 9.42 3.26
C ARG A 233 1.87 8.88 4.69
N ARG A 234 2.91 8.18 5.16
CA ARG A 234 2.98 7.69 6.56
C ARG A 234 3.41 8.78 7.52
N ALA A 235 4.28 9.70 7.07
CA ALA A 235 4.86 10.74 7.90
C ALA A 235 3.99 12.02 7.97
N SER A 236 3.45 12.46 6.83
CA SER A 236 2.65 13.69 6.72
C SER A 236 1.58 13.52 5.64
N PRO A 237 0.46 12.83 5.94
CA PRO A 237 -0.57 12.49 4.95
C PRO A 237 -1.13 13.72 4.23
N ASP A 238 -1.46 14.79 4.97
CA ASP A 238 -2.13 15.98 4.40
C ASP A 238 -1.26 16.76 3.40
N LYS A 239 0.05 16.87 3.68
CA LYS A 239 0.98 17.60 2.79
C LYS A 239 1.28 16.81 1.52
N VAL A 240 1.45 15.51 1.67
CA VAL A 240 1.77 14.60 0.57
C VAL A 240 0.57 14.42 -0.37
N ASP A 241 -0.63 14.27 0.18
CA ASP A 241 -1.85 14.17 -0.63
C ASP A 241 -2.11 15.47 -1.39
N ASN A 242 -1.92 16.63 -0.78
CA ASN A 242 -2.01 17.91 -1.46
C ASN A 242 -0.99 18.06 -2.60
N PHE A 243 0.20 17.49 -2.46
CA PHE A 243 1.22 17.47 -3.52
C PHE A 243 0.85 16.49 -4.65
N ILE A 244 0.48 15.26 -4.31
CA ILE A 244 0.09 14.22 -5.28
C ILE A 244 -1.15 14.65 -6.08
N LEU A 245 -2.13 15.28 -5.42
CA LEU A 245 -3.34 15.79 -6.06
C LEU A 245 -3.09 16.96 -7.02
N LYS A 246 -1.93 17.62 -6.98
CA LYS A 246 -1.53 18.63 -7.97
C LYS A 246 -1.02 18.02 -9.28
N ILE A 247 -0.58 16.76 -9.27
CA ILE A 247 -0.10 16.06 -10.47
C ILE A 247 -1.31 15.33 -11.10
N PRO A 248 -1.84 15.79 -12.25
CA PRO A 248 -3.13 15.32 -12.78
C PRO A 248 -3.19 13.80 -12.97
N ILE A 249 -2.17 13.18 -13.54
CA ILE A 249 -2.12 11.72 -13.74
C ILE A 249 -2.15 10.96 -12.41
N MET A 250 -1.33 11.38 -11.44
CA MET A 250 -1.27 10.76 -10.11
C MET A 250 -2.56 10.94 -9.32
N ARG A 251 -3.15 12.14 -9.38
CA ARG A 251 -4.44 12.46 -8.77
C ARG A 251 -5.51 11.46 -9.22
N ASP A 252 -5.62 11.28 -10.52
CA ASP A 252 -6.68 10.48 -11.12
C ASP A 252 -6.53 8.99 -10.79
N ILE A 253 -5.30 8.48 -10.75
CA ILE A 253 -5.00 7.11 -10.34
C ILE A 253 -5.39 6.90 -8.87
N VAL A 254 -4.98 7.83 -8.00
CA VAL A 254 -5.25 7.73 -6.56
C VAL A 254 -6.73 7.80 -6.27
N ILE A 255 -7.45 8.77 -6.86
CA ILE A 255 -8.89 8.93 -6.66
C ILE A 255 -9.66 7.68 -7.16
N SER A 256 -9.31 7.16 -8.33
CA SER A 256 -9.97 5.96 -8.86
C SER A 256 -9.72 4.73 -7.99
N GLN A 257 -8.50 4.56 -7.48
CA GLN A 257 -8.16 3.46 -6.56
C GLN A 257 -8.93 3.59 -5.23
N ASP A 258 -8.95 4.78 -4.66
CA ASP A 258 -9.61 5.01 -3.37
C ASP A 258 -11.13 4.86 -3.52
N ASN A 259 -11.73 5.39 -4.60
CA ASN A 259 -13.15 5.19 -4.91
C ASN A 259 -13.49 3.72 -5.10
N PHE A 260 -12.70 2.96 -5.87
CA PHE A 260 -12.90 1.52 -6.01
C PHE A 260 -12.95 0.82 -4.65
N ILE A 261 -11.91 1.01 -3.83
CA ILE A 261 -11.81 0.36 -2.52
C ILE A 261 -12.93 0.83 -1.57
N GLY A 262 -13.22 2.13 -1.55
CA GLY A 262 -14.21 2.73 -0.66
C GLY A 262 -15.64 2.31 -1.02
N LEU A 263 -16.01 2.43 -2.30
CA LEU A 263 -17.37 2.09 -2.78
C LEU A 263 -17.64 0.57 -2.70
N TYR A 264 -16.65 -0.26 -3.06
CA TYR A 264 -16.80 -1.70 -2.95
C TYR A 264 -16.99 -2.12 -1.48
N ARG A 265 -16.26 -1.50 -0.56
CA ARG A 265 -16.46 -1.71 0.88
C ARG A 265 -17.85 -1.27 1.34
N MET A 266 -18.31 -0.09 0.90
CA MET A 266 -19.66 0.38 1.20
C MET A 266 -20.71 -0.60 0.71
N SER A 267 -20.60 -1.07 -0.54
CA SER A 267 -21.58 -2.00 -1.13
C SER A 267 -21.68 -3.28 -0.30
N LEU A 268 -20.56 -3.88 0.12
CA LEU A 268 -20.53 -5.08 0.94
C LEU A 268 -21.17 -4.87 2.32
N LEU A 269 -20.91 -3.72 2.96
CA LEU A 269 -21.47 -3.43 4.28
C LEU A 269 -22.99 -3.16 4.19
N VAL A 270 -23.43 -2.45 3.15
CA VAL A 270 -24.87 -2.20 2.90
C VAL A 270 -25.58 -3.51 2.57
N ASP A 271 -25.03 -4.36 1.70
CA ASP A 271 -25.56 -5.69 1.37
C ASP A 271 -25.63 -6.63 2.60
N ALA A 272 -24.70 -6.46 3.55
CA ALA A 272 -24.72 -7.16 4.82
C ALA A 272 -25.73 -6.59 5.85
N GLY A 273 -26.50 -5.56 5.48
CA GLY A 273 -27.52 -4.94 6.35
C GLY A 273 -26.95 -4.00 7.42
N VAL A 274 -25.70 -3.53 7.26
CA VAL A 274 -25.10 -2.56 8.20
C VAL A 274 -25.79 -1.21 8.05
N PRO A 275 -26.21 -0.55 9.15
CA PRO A 275 -26.80 0.79 9.12
C PRO A 275 -25.84 1.81 8.49
N MET A 276 -26.35 2.74 7.66
CA MET A 276 -25.54 3.68 6.89
C MET A 276 -24.61 4.55 7.74
N ASN A 277 -25.00 4.90 8.97
CA ASN A 277 -24.15 5.63 9.90
C ASN A 277 -22.89 4.83 10.28
N GLU A 278 -23.01 3.53 10.50
CA GLU A 278 -21.88 2.65 10.80
C GLU A 278 -21.05 2.37 9.54
N VAL A 279 -21.70 2.23 8.39
CA VAL A 279 -21.01 2.09 7.09
C VAL A 279 -20.09 3.28 6.84
N LEU A 280 -20.61 4.50 6.92
CA LEU A 280 -19.84 5.73 6.69
C LEU A 280 -18.71 5.91 7.71
N LEU A 281 -18.98 5.60 8.98
CA LEU A 281 -17.96 5.67 10.04
C LEU A 281 -16.84 4.65 9.80
N SER A 282 -17.19 3.39 9.51
CA SER A 282 -16.22 2.34 9.19
C SER A 282 -15.39 2.66 7.95
N CYS A 283 -16.02 3.21 6.91
CA CYS A 283 -15.32 3.67 5.71
C CYS A 283 -14.37 4.84 6.03
N TYR A 284 -14.80 5.81 6.84
CA TYR A 284 -13.94 6.91 7.28
C TYR A 284 -12.71 6.42 8.04
N GLU A 285 -12.87 5.52 9.01
CA GLU A 285 -11.78 5.02 9.84
C GLU A 285 -10.78 4.16 9.06
N SER A 286 -11.27 3.35 8.13
CA SER A 286 -10.47 2.40 7.38
C SER A 286 -9.93 2.92 6.04
N THR A 287 -10.37 4.11 5.60
CA THR A 287 -9.86 4.75 4.39
C THR A 287 -8.58 5.53 4.72
N ARG A 288 -7.60 5.47 3.81
CA ARG A 288 -6.36 6.23 3.93
C ARG A 288 -6.67 7.73 3.99
N PRO A 289 -5.85 8.53 4.68
CA PRO A 289 -5.93 9.98 4.60
C PRO A 289 -5.96 10.44 3.14
N GLY A 290 -6.88 11.33 2.80
CA GLY A 290 -7.07 11.82 1.43
C GLY A 290 -8.49 12.32 1.16
N ALA A 291 -8.76 12.72 -0.09
CA ALA A 291 -10.02 13.33 -0.49
C ALA A 291 -11.26 12.47 -0.17
N LEU A 292 -11.19 11.17 -0.44
CA LEU A 292 -12.30 10.25 -0.17
C LEU A 292 -12.57 10.10 1.33
N ARG A 293 -11.54 10.08 2.17
CA ARG A 293 -11.71 10.03 3.62
C ARG A 293 -12.44 11.26 4.14
N GLU A 294 -12.10 12.44 3.63
CA GLU A 294 -12.80 13.68 3.98
C GLU A 294 -14.25 13.69 3.48
N ASP A 295 -14.51 13.06 2.33
CA ASP A 295 -15.88 12.87 1.84
C ASP A 295 -16.68 11.96 2.77
N PHE A 296 -16.14 10.83 3.21
CA PHE A 296 -16.80 9.97 4.20
C PHE A 296 -17.08 10.68 5.51
N LYS A 297 -16.12 11.48 6.01
CA LYS A 297 -16.30 12.29 7.21
C LYS A 297 -17.46 13.28 7.07
N ARG A 298 -17.47 14.03 5.96
CA ARG A 298 -18.55 14.99 5.68
C ARG A 298 -19.90 14.30 5.51
N SER A 299 -19.93 13.17 4.79
CA SER A 299 -21.13 12.37 4.60
C SER A 299 -21.68 11.82 5.92
N TYR A 300 -20.80 11.33 6.80
CA TYR A 300 -21.19 10.90 8.14
C TYR A 300 -21.76 12.03 8.99
N GLN A 301 -21.13 13.20 8.97
CA GLN A 301 -21.62 14.38 9.68
C GLN A 301 -22.96 14.89 9.11
N ALA A 302 -23.12 14.86 7.80
CA ALA A 302 -24.36 15.23 7.12
C ALA A 302 -25.51 14.29 7.48
N LEU A 303 -25.25 12.98 7.48
CA LEU A 303 -26.24 11.98 7.90
C LEU A 303 -26.71 12.21 9.35
N LYS A 304 -25.80 12.55 10.26
CA LYS A 304 -26.16 12.90 11.64
C LYS A 304 -27.06 14.14 11.75
N ARG A 305 -27.01 15.04 10.79
CA ARG A 305 -27.89 16.23 10.70
C ARG A 305 -29.19 15.96 9.96
N GLY A 306 -29.43 14.70 9.53
CA GLY A 306 -30.60 14.34 8.71
C GLY A 306 -30.49 14.74 7.23
N GLU A 307 -29.29 15.15 6.78
CA GLU A 307 -29.03 15.52 5.39
C GLU A 307 -28.70 14.29 4.54
N LYS A 308 -28.92 14.37 3.23
CA LYS A 308 -28.60 13.31 2.30
C LYS A 308 -27.08 13.18 2.12
N TRP A 309 -26.50 12.15 2.70
CA TRP A 309 -25.05 11.90 2.80
C TRP A 309 -24.32 11.90 1.45
N ALA A 310 -24.97 11.35 0.38
CA ALA A 310 -24.36 11.19 -0.94
C ALA A 310 -23.97 12.52 -1.59
N LYS A 311 -24.62 13.62 -1.25
CA LYS A 311 -24.28 14.97 -1.77
C LYS A 311 -22.86 15.42 -1.41
N PHE A 312 -22.30 14.88 -0.34
CA PHE A 312 -20.99 15.26 0.19
C PHE A 312 -19.83 14.43 -0.35
N MET A 313 -20.12 13.40 -1.15
CA MET A 313 -19.13 12.55 -1.82
C MET A 313 -18.53 13.26 -3.05
N LYS A 314 -17.70 14.27 -2.84
CA LYS A 314 -17.15 15.13 -3.93
C LYS A 314 -16.18 14.40 -4.86
N THR A 315 -15.60 13.31 -4.44
CA THR A 315 -14.72 12.46 -5.27
C THR A 315 -15.48 11.67 -6.34
N LEU A 316 -16.80 11.52 -6.17
CA LEU A 316 -17.66 10.88 -7.15
C LEU A 316 -18.11 11.87 -8.23
N HIS A 317 -18.41 11.36 -9.42
CA HIS A 317 -19.01 12.14 -10.48
C HIS A 317 -20.38 12.70 -10.04
N PRO A 318 -20.77 13.91 -10.49
CA PRO A 318 -22.06 14.51 -10.12
C PRO A 318 -23.28 13.62 -10.39
N THR A 319 -23.28 12.87 -11.50
CA THR A 319 -24.35 11.92 -11.85
C THR A 319 -24.47 10.79 -10.84
N ASP A 320 -23.34 10.23 -10.37
CA ASP A 320 -23.31 9.13 -9.40
C ASP A 320 -23.82 9.62 -8.05
N ARG A 321 -23.43 10.81 -7.62
CA ARG A 321 -23.96 11.45 -6.41
C ARG A 321 -25.46 11.66 -6.46
N ALA A 322 -25.96 12.12 -7.61
CA ALA A 322 -27.39 12.29 -7.81
C ALA A 322 -28.14 10.97 -7.73
N ALA A 323 -27.63 9.92 -8.40
CA ALA A 323 -28.19 8.58 -8.36
C ALA A 323 -28.26 8.05 -6.92
N LEU A 324 -27.14 8.08 -6.17
CA LEU A 324 -27.10 7.62 -4.78
C LEU A 324 -28.01 8.45 -3.85
N THR A 325 -28.29 9.70 -4.19
CA THR A 325 -29.16 10.57 -3.38
C THR A 325 -30.65 10.23 -3.55
N LEU A 326 -31.03 9.61 -4.68
CA LEU A 326 -32.42 9.31 -5.04
C LEU A 326 -32.86 7.89 -4.68
N MET A 327 -31.93 6.99 -4.33
CA MET A 327 -32.23 5.60 -4.03
C MET A 327 -32.85 5.42 -2.64
N PRO A 328 -34.06 4.86 -2.56
CA PRO A 328 -34.75 4.63 -1.29
C PRO A 328 -34.41 3.28 -0.65
N ASP A 329 -33.96 2.30 -1.43
CA ASP A 329 -33.79 0.91 -1.00
C ASP A 329 -32.30 0.54 -0.83
N ASN A 330 -32.00 -0.22 0.24
CA ASN A 330 -30.64 -0.66 0.55
C ASN A 330 -30.10 -1.69 -0.45
N ASP A 331 -30.94 -2.56 -1.00
CA ASP A 331 -30.50 -3.58 -1.97
C ASP A 331 -30.10 -2.92 -3.30
N GLU A 332 -30.92 -1.96 -3.77
CA GLU A 332 -30.58 -1.16 -4.94
C GLU A 332 -29.32 -0.30 -4.70
N LEU A 333 -29.20 0.26 -3.52
CA LEU A 333 -28.03 1.05 -3.11
C LEU A 333 -26.76 0.20 -3.12
N ALA A 334 -26.79 -1.01 -2.53
CA ALA A 334 -25.65 -1.92 -2.53
C ALA A 334 -25.23 -2.30 -3.95
N LYS A 335 -26.18 -2.65 -4.80
CA LYS A 335 -25.95 -2.99 -6.21
C LYS A 335 -25.32 -1.84 -6.99
N ASN A 336 -25.86 -0.63 -6.85
CA ASN A 336 -25.32 0.55 -7.54
C ASN A 336 -23.92 0.95 -7.02
N LEU A 337 -23.68 0.89 -5.71
CA LEU A 337 -22.36 1.08 -5.14
C LEU A 337 -21.34 0.08 -5.70
N ASN A 338 -21.74 -1.18 -5.88
CA ASN A 338 -20.90 -2.20 -6.49
C ASN A 338 -20.59 -1.89 -7.97
N ILE A 339 -21.59 -1.47 -8.75
CA ILE A 339 -21.40 -1.05 -10.15
C ILE A 339 -20.42 0.13 -10.23
N MET A 340 -20.60 1.15 -9.40
CA MET A 340 -19.69 2.31 -9.34
C MET A 340 -18.27 1.92 -8.89
N ALA A 341 -18.16 0.95 -7.99
CA ALA A 341 -16.86 0.38 -7.58
C ALA A 341 -16.16 -0.31 -8.74
N GLU A 342 -16.88 -1.16 -9.50
CA GLU A 342 -16.31 -1.83 -10.68
C GLU A 342 -15.93 -0.83 -11.78
N GLN A 343 -16.71 0.22 -12.02
CA GLN A 343 -16.33 1.31 -12.92
C GLN A 343 -15.05 2.03 -12.45
N SER A 344 -14.96 2.34 -11.16
CA SER A 344 -13.76 2.96 -10.59
C SER A 344 -12.53 2.06 -10.68
N LYS A 345 -12.71 0.74 -10.53
CA LYS A 345 -11.66 -0.27 -10.74
C LYS A 345 -11.20 -0.30 -12.20
N ALA A 346 -12.14 -0.30 -13.15
CA ALA A 346 -11.83 -0.28 -14.57
C ALA A 346 -11.01 0.97 -14.93
N LEU A 347 -11.45 2.16 -14.49
CA LEU A 347 -10.71 3.42 -14.67
C LEU A 347 -9.32 3.38 -14.03
N TYR A 348 -9.20 2.84 -12.82
CA TYR A 348 -7.91 2.67 -12.15
C TYR A 348 -6.95 1.79 -12.95
N LEU A 349 -7.42 0.62 -13.42
CA LEU A 349 -6.61 -0.31 -14.22
C LEU A 349 -6.23 0.28 -15.59
N GLU A 350 -7.14 1.01 -16.23
CA GLU A 350 -6.88 1.71 -17.48
C GLU A 350 -5.78 2.77 -17.31
N ARG A 351 -5.88 3.61 -16.30
CA ARG A 351 -4.86 4.62 -15.99
C ARG A 351 -3.51 4.02 -15.65
N LEU A 352 -3.48 2.89 -14.94
CA LEU A 352 -2.25 2.16 -14.67
C LEU A 352 -1.59 1.62 -15.95
N LYS A 353 -2.40 1.19 -16.93
CA LYS A 353 -1.89 0.76 -18.24
C LYS A 353 -1.17 1.87 -18.99
N VAL A 354 -1.45 3.12 -18.72
CA VAL A 354 -0.76 4.28 -19.33
C VAL A 354 0.57 4.56 -18.62
N VAL A 355 0.64 4.40 -17.32
CA VAL A 355 1.87 4.70 -16.53
C VAL A 355 3.03 3.78 -16.89
N ALA A 356 2.77 2.49 -17.05
CA ALA A 356 3.81 1.51 -17.36
C ALA A 356 4.50 1.78 -18.71
N PRO A 357 3.80 1.99 -19.83
CA PRO A 357 4.41 2.37 -21.10
C PRO A 357 5.19 3.69 -21.03
N VAL A 358 4.66 4.70 -20.34
CA VAL A 358 5.37 6.00 -20.17
C VAL A 358 6.71 5.81 -19.47
N LEU A 359 6.73 5.07 -18.35
CA LEU A 359 7.99 4.75 -17.66
C LEU A 359 8.93 3.92 -18.51
N ASN A 360 8.41 2.96 -19.29
CA ASN A 360 9.21 2.15 -20.18
C ASN A 360 9.78 2.99 -21.34
N ILE A 361 9.02 3.93 -21.90
CA ILE A 361 9.54 4.85 -22.93
C ILE A 361 10.66 5.71 -22.36
N VAL A 362 10.49 6.28 -21.16
CA VAL A 362 11.53 7.07 -20.50
C VAL A 362 12.78 6.22 -20.25
N SER A 363 12.63 5.00 -19.75
CA SER A 363 13.78 4.11 -19.52
C SER A 363 14.47 3.68 -20.81
N ALA A 364 13.71 3.42 -21.88
CA ALA A 364 14.26 3.10 -23.20
C ALA A 364 15.02 4.29 -23.81
N LEU A 365 14.48 5.51 -23.68
CA LEU A 365 15.18 6.72 -24.12
C LEU A 365 16.48 6.92 -23.34
N MET A 366 16.46 6.75 -22.01
CA MET A 366 17.69 6.82 -21.19
C MET A 366 18.73 5.78 -21.64
N MET A 367 18.30 4.55 -21.94
CA MET A 367 19.17 3.48 -22.42
C MET A 367 19.75 3.80 -23.78
N SER A 368 18.92 4.30 -24.71
CA SER A 368 19.35 4.68 -26.07
C SER A 368 20.34 5.85 -26.05
N VAL A 369 20.06 6.87 -25.24
CA VAL A 369 20.96 8.01 -25.05
C VAL A 369 22.27 7.55 -24.42
N ALA A 370 22.24 6.66 -23.42
CA ALA A 370 23.43 6.10 -22.81
C ALA A 370 24.31 5.38 -23.90
N GLY A 371 23.68 4.51 -24.68
CA GLY A 371 24.40 3.80 -25.80
C GLY A 371 24.99 4.75 -26.82
N PHE A 372 24.23 5.79 -27.21
CA PHE A 372 24.68 6.80 -28.15
C PHE A 372 25.87 7.61 -27.60
N ILE A 373 25.82 8.03 -26.35
CA ILE A 373 26.93 8.74 -25.71
C ILE A 373 28.17 7.87 -25.57
N ILE A 374 28.03 6.60 -25.21
CA ILE A 374 29.14 5.64 -25.18
C ILE A 374 29.80 5.55 -26.55
N LEU A 375 29.01 5.39 -27.62
CA LEU A 375 29.51 5.31 -28.98
C LEU A 375 30.25 6.60 -29.38
N ILE A 376 29.67 7.77 -29.11
CA ILE A 376 30.29 9.06 -29.44
C ILE A 376 31.63 9.21 -28.69
N VAL A 377 31.63 9.02 -27.39
CA VAL A 377 32.80 9.26 -26.53
C VAL A 377 33.93 8.26 -26.82
N THR A 378 33.63 7.06 -27.28
CA THR A 378 34.64 6.06 -27.62
C THR A 378 35.08 6.11 -29.09
N THR A 379 34.17 6.32 -30.02
CA THR A 379 34.47 6.17 -31.47
C THR A 379 35.00 7.46 -32.10
N ILE A 380 34.46 8.63 -31.73
CA ILE A 380 34.88 9.89 -32.40
C ILE A 380 36.33 10.24 -32.08
N PRO A 381 36.84 10.15 -30.83
CA PRO A 381 38.25 10.39 -30.57
C PRO A 381 39.19 9.45 -31.35
N GLN A 382 38.78 8.18 -31.54
CA GLN A 382 39.56 7.23 -32.34
C GLN A 382 39.60 7.61 -33.83
N LEU A 383 38.48 8.07 -34.41
CA LEU A 383 38.41 8.53 -35.79
C LEU A 383 39.23 9.80 -36.01
N GLN A 384 39.19 10.75 -35.08
CA GLN A 384 40.02 11.95 -35.13
C GLN A 384 41.51 11.60 -35.12
N LEU A 385 41.90 10.67 -34.28
CA LEU A 385 43.28 10.19 -34.22
C LEU A 385 43.74 9.55 -35.52
N VAL A 386 42.89 8.71 -36.15
CA VAL A 386 43.20 8.09 -37.45
C VAL A 386 43.36 9.16 -38.53
N SER A 387 42.54 10.21 -38.53
CA SER A 387 42.64 11.31 -39.50
C SER A 387 43.91 12.14 -39.32
N GLU A 388 44.40 12.30 -38.08
CA GLU A 388 45.67 13.00 -37.79
C GLU A 388 46.94 12.18 -38.17
N ILE A 389 46.86 10.85 -38.07
CA ILE A 389 48.00 9.97 -38.45
C ILE A 389 48.11 9.76 -39.95
N MET A 390 46.98 9.86 -40.68
CA MET A 390 46.94 9.61 -42.13
C MET A 390 47.00 10.89 -42.96
N GLY A 391 46.89 12.07 -42.41
CA GLY A 391 47.04 13.37 -43.07
C GLY A 391 48.39 13.97 -42.76
#